data_815fc638058cde4cce80501e2065bd8d
#
_entry.id   815fc638058cde4cce80501e2065bd8d
#
_cell.length_a   1.000
_cell.length_b   1.000
_cell.length_c   1.000
_cell.angle_alpha   90.00
_cell.angle_beta   90.00
_cell.angle_gamma   90.00
#
_symmetry.space_group_name_H-M   'P 1'
#
loop_
_entity.id
_entity.type
_entity.pdbx_description
1 polymer ?
#
loop_
_entity_poly.entity_id
_entity_poly.type
_entity_poly.pdbx_seq_one_letter_code
_entity_poly.pdbx_strand_id
1 'polypeptide(L)'
;MSAKLDQLSARLKLALGNKITKLVFMLDELTIECNAEDYFAVCIKLRDHAELSFEQLIDLSGVDYSQYALDTMDTLDAEDNQREGARYAVVLHLLSVSLNQRVRLKVFAQDDDFPMLPTLVNVWPAANWYEREAFDLYGLMFENHPDLRRILTDYGFVGHPFRKDFPMIGNVEMRYDPAQQRVIYQPVSIELRNNVPRIIRKEGAHFNG
;
A
#
# COMPACT_ATOMS: atom_id res chain seq x y z
N MET A 1 1.77 19.82 18.28
CA MET A 1 1.04 19.60 17.00
C MET A 1 0.77 20.94 16.32
N SER A 2 0.71 21.00 15.00
CA SER A 2 0.27 22.22 14.31
C SER A 2 -1.24 22.42 14.57
N ALA A 3 -1.66 23.60 14.97
CA ALA A 3 -3.08 23.92 15.21
C ALA A 3 -4.00 23.55 14.02
N LYS A 4 -3.43 23.54 12.80
CA LYS A 4 -4.13 23.16 11.58
C LYS A 4 -4.45 21.66 11.54
N LEU A 5 -3.53 20.82 11.99
CA LEU A 5 -3.72 19.36 12.02
C LEU A 5 -4.69 18.94 13.15
N ASP A 6 -4.68 19.65 14.27
CA ASP A 6 -5.65 19.42 15.34
C ASP A 6 -7.09 19.76 14.89
N GLN A 7 -7.25 20.86 14.14
CA GLN A 7 -8.53 21.22 13.52
C GLN A 7 -8.99 20.19 12.49
N LEU A 8 -8.08 19.73 11.62
CA LEU A 8 -8.39 18.69 10.64
C LEU A 8 -8.81 17.38 11.32
N SER A 9 -8.10 16.97 12.36
CA SER A 9 -8.45 15.79 13.16
C SER A 9 -9.85 15.88 13.75
N ALA A 10 -10.21 17.05 14.32
CA ALA A 10 -11.53 17.28 14.86
C ALA A 10 -12.63 17.22 13.78
N ARG A 11 -12.41 17.83 12.61
CA ARG A 11 -13.35 17.78 11.48
C ARG A 11 -13.54 16.36 10.95
N LEU A 12 -12.45 15.59 10.81
CA LEU A 12 -12.51 14.18 10.39
C LEU A 12 -13.34 13.34 11.35
N LYS A 13 -13.10 13.48 12.66
CA LYS A 13 -13.88 12.78 13.69
C LYS A 13 -15.37 13.16 13.64
N LEU A 14 -15.68 14.44 13.46
CA LEU A 14 -17.06 14.91 13.37
C LEU A 14 -17.75 14.39 12.10
N ALA A 15 -17.08 14.46 10.95
CA ALA A 15 -17.66 14.07 9.68
C ALA A 15 -17.80 12.55 9.53
N LEU A 16 -16.80 11.78 9.92
CA LEU A 16 -16.74 10.34 9.69
C LEU A 16 -17.26 9.50 10.87
N GLY A 17 -17.21 10.04 12.10
CA GLY A 17 -17.75 9.39 13.29
C GLY A 17 -17.12 8.02 13.55
N ASN A 18 -17.98 7.02 13.72
CA ASN A 18 -17.60 5.62 14.01
C ASN A 18 -16.99 4.86 12.82
N LYS A 19 -16.94 5.45 11.63
CA LYS A 19 -16.31 4.84 10.45
C LYS A 19 -14.77 4.90 10.48
N ILE A 20 -14.21 5.74 11.34
CA ILE A 20 -12.75 5.75 11.62
C ILE A 20 -12.49 4.75 12.74
N THR A 21 -11.70 3.73 12.43
CA THR A 21 -11.22 2.74 13.42
C THR A 21 -10.01 3.24 14.17
N LYS A 22 -9.13 3.99 13.50
CA LYS A 22 -7.91 4.54 14.08
C LYS A 22 -7.57 5.89 13.44
N LEU A 23 -7.02 6.78 14.25
CA LEU A 23 -6.49 8.07 13.82
C LEU A 23 -5.14 8.27 14.48
N VAL A 24 -4.09 8.38 13.66
CA VAL A 24 -2.70 8.49 14.07
C VAL A 24 -2.10 9.78 13.55
N PHE A 25 -1.42 10.49 14.44
CA PHE A 25 -0.58 11.64 14.09
C PHE A 25 0.88 11.24 14.27
N MET A 26 1.66 11.30 13.20
CA MET A 26 3.08 10.98 13.22
C MET A 26 3.81 11.75 12.10
N LEU A 27 4.99 12.29 12.42
CA LEU A 27 5.85 13.00 11.45
C LEU A 27 5.14 14.14 10.70
N ASP A 28 4.31 14.92 11.43
CA ASP A 28 3.48 15.99 10.87
C ASP A 28 2.46 15.54 9.80
N GLU A 29 2.12 14.27 9.78
CA GLU A 29 1.08 13.70 8.92
C GLU A 29 -0.05 13.09 9.73
N LEU A 30 -1.27 13.21 9.22
CA LEU A 30 -2.46 12.61 9.78
C LEU A 30 -2.86 11.39 8.97
N THR A 31 -2.92 10.25 9.63
CA THR A 31 -3.37 8.98 9.04
C THR A 31 -4.66 8.54 9.71
N ILE A 32 -5.66 8.20 8.90
CA ILE A 32 -6.90 7.56 9.35
C ILE A 32 -6.96 6.13 8.81
N GLU A 33 -7.54 5.24 9.60
CA GLU A 33 -7.85 3.88 9.19
C GLU A 33 -9.37 3.67 9.24
N CYS A 34 -9.92 2.92 8.29
CA CYS A 34 -11.31 2.49 8.30
C CYS A 34 -11.41 1.02 7.86
N ASN A 35 -12.59 0.42 8.12
CA ASN A 35 -12.87 -0.93 7.65
C ASN A 35 -13.12 -0.95 6.14
N ALA A 36 -12.87 -2.11 5.50
CA ALA A 36 -13.10 -2.30 4.07
C ALA A 36 -14.56 -2.02 3.66
N GLU A 37 -15.52 -2.37 4.53
CA GLU A 37 -16.96 -2.14 4.30
C GLU A 37 -17.33 -0.66 4.25
N ASP A 38 -16.65 0.18 5.03
CA ASP A 38 -16.88 1.62 5.09
C ASP A 38 -16.04 2.41 4.08
N TYR A 39 -15.05 1.78 3.44
CA TYR A 39 -14.04 2.42 2.60
C TYR A 39 -14.63 3.35 1.53
N PHE A 40 -15.54 2.84 0.71
CA PHE A 40 -16.17 3.62 -0.35
C PHE A 40 -16.96 4.83 0.20
N ALA A 41 -17.76 4.60 1.25
CA ALA A 41 -18.57 5.66 1.86
C ALA A 41 -17.70 6.73 2.56
N VAL A 42 -16.58 6.32 3.17
CA VAL A 42 -15.58 7.25 3.74
C VAL A 42 -14.97 8.11 2.65
N CYS A 43 -14.56 7.51 1.52
CA CYS A 43 -13.96 8.24 0.40
C CYS A 43 -14.91 9.28 -0.21
N ILE A 44 -16.19 8.93 -0.40
CA ILE A 44 -17.21 9.90 -0.85
C ILE A 44 -17.31 11.06 0.13
N LYS A 45 -17.40 10.79 1.43
CA LYS A 45 -17.47 11.85 2.44
C LYS A 45 -16.22 12.72 2.47
N LEU A 46 -15.04 12.13 2.34
CA LEU A 46 -13.77 12.88 2.28
C LEU A 46 -13.76 13.85 1.11
N ARG A 47 -14.27 13.44 -0.06
CA ARG A 47 -14.36 14.29 -1.25
C ARG A 47 -15.42 15.37 -1.12
N ASP A 48 -16.64 15.01 -0.72
CA ASP A 48 -17.84 15.86 -0.88
C ASP A 48 -18.15 16.74 0.32
N HIS A 49 -17.62 16.42 1.52
CA HIS A 49 -17.88 17.22 2.71
C HIS A 49 -17.18 18.58 2.65
N ALA A 50 -17.93 19.68 2.80
CA ALA A 50 -17.45 21.04 2.61
C ALA A 50 -16.22 21.43 3.44
N GLU A 51 -16.10 20.89 4.67
CA GLU A 51 -14.96 21.17 5.56
C GLU A 51 -13.76 20.24 5.32
N LEU A 52 -13.89 19.24 4.45
CA LEU A 52 -12.85 18.29 4.11
C LEU A 52 -12.36 18.50 2.69
N SER A 53 -13.28 18.48 1.70
CA SER A 53 -13.06 18.79 0.28
C SER A 53 -11.76 18.19 -0.28
N PHE A 54 -11.55 16.88 -0.11
CA PHE A 54 -10.38 16.21 -0.68
C PHE A 54 -10.63 15.92 -2.16
N GLU A 55 -10.48 16.95 -2.99
CA GLU A 55 -10.77 16.90 -4.42
C GLU A 55 -9.80 16.04 -5.20
N GLN A 56 -8.57 15.89 -4.69
CA GLN A 56 -7.50 15.20 -5.42
C GLN A 56 -7.03 13.94 -4.70
N LEU A 57 -7.06 12.82 -5.42
CA LEU A 57 -6.29 11.63 -5.10
C LEU A 57 -4.87 11.84 -5.64
N ILE A 58 -3.89 12.00 -4.74
CA ILE A 58 -2.49 12.18 -5.10
C ILE A 58 -1.88 10.83 -5.49
N ASP A 59 -2.16 9.81 -4.68
CA ASP A 59 -1.60 8.48 -4.82
C ASP A 59 -2.52 7.44 -4.18
N LEU A 60 -2.50 6.22 -4.73
CA LEU A 60 -3.08 5.03 -4.16
C LEU A 60 -2.12 3.88 -4.39
N SER A 61 -1.57 3.32 -3.32
CA SER A 61 -0.59 2.23 -3.37
C SER A 61 -1.05 1.03 -2.58
N GLY A 62 -0.75 -0.18 -3.08
CA GLY A 62 -0.81 -1.41 -2.31
C GLY A 62 0.37 -1.52 -1.33
N VAL A 63 0.17 -2.21 -0.22
CA VAL A 63 1.22 -2.54 0.75
C VAL A 63 1.06 -3.97 1.22
N ASP A 64 2.14 -4.73 1.19
CA ASP A 64 2.24 -6.06 1.79
C ASP A 64 2.93 -5.97 3.15
N TYR A 65 2.19 -6.27 4.21
CA TYR A 65 2.66 -6.23 5.59
C TYR A 65 3.22 -7.56 6.09
N SER A 66 3.31 -8.61 5.25
CA SER A 66 3.71 -9.95 5.70
C SER A 66 5.05 -10.01 6.44
N GLN A 67 5.98 -9.10 6.10
CA GLN A 67 7.29 -8.99 6.78
C GLN A 67 7.42 -7.75 7.68
N TYR A 68 6.36 -6.99 7.86
CA TYR A 68 6.39 -5.80 8.71
C TYR A 68 6.51 -6.19 10.17
N ALA A 69 7.39 -5.54 10.91
CA ALA A 69 7.71 -5.77 12.31
C ALA A 69 8.42 -7.11 12.66
N LEU A 70 8.56 -8.05 11.73
CA LEU A 70 9.34 -9.27 11.97
C LEU A 70 10.83 -8.97 12.22
N ASP A 71 11.34 -7.89 11.64
CA ASP A 71 12.74 -7.46 11.79
C ASP A 71 13.04 -6.68 13.08
N THR A 72 12.03 -6.24 13.81
CA THR A 72 12.17 -5.44 15.04
C THR A 72 12.06 -6.25 16.32
N MET A 73 11.63 -7.48 16.22
CA MET A 73 11.51 -8.40 17.35
C MET A 73 12.77 -9.26 17.48
N ASP A 74 13.76 -8.73 18.18
CA ASP A 74 14.93 -9.46 18.73
C ASP A 74 14.47 -10.36 19.91
N THR A 75 13.44 -11.19 19.71
CA THR A 75 13.00 -12.12 20.74
C THR A 75 13.36 -13.54 20.33
N LEU A 76 14.13 -14.18 21.20
CA LEU A 76 14.58 -15.56 21.13
C LEU A 76 13.41 -16.60 21.15
N ASP A 77 12.18 -16.13 21.15
CA ASP A 77 10.96 -16.95 21.21
C ASP A 77 10.21 -16.90 19.87
N ALA A 78 10.92 -17.21 18.77
CA ALA A 78 10.43 -17.07 17.39
C ALA A 78 9.34 -18.09 16.97
N GLU A 79 8.82 -18.91 17.89
CA GLU A 79 7.83 -19.94 17.54
C GLU A 79 6.38 -19.44 17.47
N ASP A 80 6.09 -18.21 17.90
CA ASP A 80 4.70 -17.69 17.98
C ASP A 80 4.50 -16.30 17.32
N ASN A 81 5.44 -15.86 16.49
CA ASN A 81 5.36 -14.57 15.80
C ASN A 81 4.46 -14.65 14.55
N GLN A 82 3.22 -15.11 14.70
CA GLN A 82 2.20 -14.83 13.69
C GLN A 82 1.78 -13.37 13.83
N ARG A 83 1.95 -12.62 12.74
CA ARG A 83 1.45 -11.25 12.65
C ARG A 83 -0.05 -11.24 12.93
N GLU A 84 -0.48 -10.49 13.93
CA GLU A 84 -1.90 -10.19 14.12
C GLU A 84 -2.36 -9.18 13.07
N GLY A 85 -3.37 -9.54 12.25
CA GLY A 85 -4.04 -8.65 11.30
C GLY A 85 -3.82 -8.98 9.82
N ALA A 86 -4.60 -8.35 8.97
CA ALA A 86 -4.63 -8.57 7.54
C ALA A 86 -3.30 -8.21 6.84
N ARG A 87 -2.91 -9.00 5.84
CA ARG A 87 -1.64 -8.89 5.13
C ARG A 87 -1.59 -7.68 4.20
N TYR A 88 -2.67 -7.45 3.47
CA TYR A 88 -2.68 -6.44 2.42
C TYR A 88 -3.46 -5.21 2.83
N ALA A 89 -2.90 -4.06 2.52
CA ALA A 89 -3.59 -2.79 2.68
C ALA A 89 -3.49 -1.94 1.42
N VAL A 90 -4.46 -1.05 1.25
CA VAL A 90 -4.39 0.06 0.31
C VAL A 90 -4.21 1.34 1.10
N VAL A 91 -3.26 2.16 0.67
CA VAL A 91 -2.93 3.45 1.27
C VAL A 91 -3.17 4.55 0.24
N LEU A 92 -4.01 5.52 0.60
CA LEU A 92 -4.32 6.67 -0.22
C LEU A 92 -3.72 7.92 0.38
N HIS A 93 -3.20 8.79 -0.48
CA HIS A 93 -2.83 10.15 -0.12
C HIS A 93 -3.79 11.12 -0.79
N LEU A 94 -4.50 11.88 0.02
CA LEU A 94 -5.54 12.81 -0.43
C LEU A 94 -5.13 14.25 -0.16
N LEU A 95 -5.44 15.13 -1.12
CA LEU A 95 -5.19 16.56 -1.04
C LEU A 95 -6.49 17.34 -1.23
N SER A 96 -6.74 18.24 -0.31
CA SER A 96 -7.66 19.35 -0.51
C SER A 96 -6.86 20.55 -0.97
N VAL A 97 -7.04 20.95 -2.24
CA VAL A 97 -6.39 22.12 -2.83
C VAL A 97 -7.02 23.37 -2.23
N SER A 98 -8.36 23.41 -2.14
CA SER A 98 -9.13 24.53 -1.64
C SER A 98 -8.82 24.89 -0.18
N LEU A 99 -8.64 23.87 0.68
CA LEU A 99 -8.36 24.04 2.11
C LEU A 99 -6.87 23.88 2.45
N ASN A 100 -6.03 23.55 1.46
CA ASN A 100 -4.61 23.29 1.60
C ASN A 100 -4.31 22.33 2.78
N GLN A 101 -4.90 21.15 2.75
CA GLN A 101 -4.75 20.11 3.77
C GLN A 101 -4.56 18.74 3.12
N ARG A 102 -3.88 17.85 3.83
CA ARG A 102 -3.61 16.48 3.39
C ARG A 102 -4.03 15.48 4.45
N VAL A 103 -4.41 14.29 3.99
CA VAL A 103 -4.68 13.15 4.86
C VAL A 103 -4.23 11.87 4.17
N ARG A 104 -3.72 10.92 4.95
CA ARG A 104 -3.49 9.55 4.52
C ARG A 104 -4.66 8.70 5.01
N LEU A 105 -5.28 7.94 4.12
CA LEU A 105 -6.25 6.91 4.45
C LEU A 105 -5.62 5.54 4.23
N LYS A 106 -5.73 4.65 5.22
CA LYS A 106 -5.27 3.27 5.14
C LYS A 106 -6.43 2.33 5.39
N VAL A 107 -6.56 1.32 4.53
CA VAL A 107 -7.60 0.30 4.60
C VAL A 107 -6.98 -1.06 4.37
N PHE A 108 -7.27 -2.01 5.26
CA PHE A 108 -6.85 -3.39 5.10
C PHE A 108 -7.90 -4.20 4.34
N ALA A 109 -7.46 -5.04 3.41
CA ALA A 109 -8.31 -6.06 2.82
C ALA A 109 -8.63 -7.13 3.87
N GLN A 110 -9.85 -7.68 3.83
CA GLN A 110 -10.30 -8.65 4.84
C GLN A 110 -9.74 -10.05 4.61
N ASP A 111 -9.49 -10.40 3.36
CA ASP A 111 -9.04 -11.73 2.95
C ASP A 111 -7.60 -11.64 2.39
N ASP A 112 -6.69 -12.44 2.93
CA ASP A 112 -5.30 -12.46 2.49
C ASP A 112 -5.08 -13.35 1.25
N ASP A 113 -5.96 -14.32 1.00
CA ASP A 113 -5.89 -15.17 -0.20
C ASP A 113 -6.47 -14.46 -1.41
N PHE A 114 -7.54 -13.71 -1.21
CA PHE A 114 -8.21 -12.93 -2.23
C PHE A 114 -8.49 -11.49 -1.77
N PRO A 115 -7.44 -10.65 -1.66
CA PRO A 115 -7.59 -9.31 -1.14
C PRO A 115 -8.39 -8.42 -2.08
N MET A 116 -9.58 -8.00 -1.65
CA MET A 116 -10.52 -7.23 -2.47
C MET A 116 -11.04 -6.01 -1.74
N LEU A 117 -11.16 -4.89 -2.47
CA LEU A 117 -11.77 -3.63 -2.03
C LEU A 117 -12.65 -3.05 -3.15
N PRO A 118 -13.65 -2.22 -2.85
CA PRO A 118 -14.42 -1.55 -3.89
C PRO A 118 -13.56 -0.51 -4.64
N THR A 119 -13.80 -0.35 -5.95
CA THR A 119 -13.12 0.66 -6.77
C THR A 119 -13.49 2.10 -6.37
N LEU A 120 -12.55 3.01 -6.50
CA LEU A 120 -12.74 4.45 -6.31
C LEU A 120 -12.78 5.24 -7.62
N VAL A 121 -12.81 4.58 -8.78
CA VAL A 121 -12.80 5.26 -10.08
C VAL A 121 -13.94 6.28 -10.22
N ASN A 122 -15.10 5.99 -9.63
CA ASN A 122 -16.25 6.90 -9.60
C ASN A 122 -16.11 8.03 -8.57
N VAL A 123 -15.17 7.91 -7.63
CA VAL A 123 -14.86 8.96 -6.66
C VAL A 123 -13.78 9.89 -7.21
N TRP A 124 -12.65 9.30 -7.63
CA TRP A 124 -11.54 10.01 -8.28
C TRP A 124 -11.14 9.26 -9.55
N PRO A 125 -11.31 9.82 -10.74
CA PRO A 125 -10.96 9.13 -12.00
C PRO A 125 -9.51 8.68 -12.08
N ALA A 126 -8.59 9.37 -11.37
CA ALA A 126 -7.18 8.97 -11.28
C ALA A 126 -6.97 7.58 -10.66
N ALA A 127 -7.90 7.11 -9.81
CA ALA A 127 -7.87 5.80 -9.19
C ALA A 127 -7.78 4.65 -10.22
N ASN A 128 -8.32 4.84 -11.42
CA ASN A 128 -8.26 3.83 -12.48
C ASN A 128 -6.84 3.27 -12.70
N TRP A 129 -5.86 4.16 -12.79
CA TRP A 129 -4.49 3.76 -13.07
C TRP A 129 -3.76 3.24 -11.82
N TYR A 130 -3.97 3.86 -10.68
CA TYR A 130 -3.39 3.43 -9.41
C TYR A 130 -3.93 2.07 -8.96
N GLU A 131 -5.20 1.81 -9.13
CA GLU A 131 -5.82 0.52 -8.80
C GLU A 131 -5.29 -0.59 -9.71
N ARG A 132 -5.07 -0.32 -11.00
CA ARG A 132 -4.42 -1.26 -11.90
C ARG A 132 -2.97 -1.53 -11.51
N GLU A 133 -2.23 -0.53 -11.03
CA GLU A 133 -0.88 -0.70 -10.50
C GLU A 133 -0.88 -1.57 -9.25
N ALA A 134 -1.76 -1.28 -8.29
CA ALA A 134 -1.90 -2.08 -7.07
C ALA A 134 -2.33 -3.53 -7.37
N PHE A 135 -3.21 -3.73 -8.35
CA PHE A 135 -3.55 -5.06 -8.85
C PHE A 135 -2.34 -5.76 -9.46
N ASP A 136 -1.62 -5.10 -10.34
CA ASP A 136 -0.49 -5.68 -11.06
C ASP A 136 0.64 -6.10 -10.10
N LEU A 137 1.01 -5.21 -9.19
CA LEU A 137 2.18 -5.39 -8.33
C LEU A 137 1.90 -6.24 -7.08
N TYR A 138 0.68 -6.20 -6.53
CA TYR A 138 0.32 -6.88 -5.28
C TYR A 138 -0.79 -7.92 -5.42
N GLY A 139 -1.55 -7.92 -6.52
CA GLY A 139 -2.71 -8.79 -6.69
C GLY A 139 -3.93 -8.33 -5.90
N LEU A 140 -4.01 -7.04 -5.56
CA LEU A 140 -5.19 -6.44 -4.95
C LEU A 140 -6.31 -6.33 -5.99
N MET A 141 -7.46 -6.88 -5.67
CA MET A 141 -8.64 -6.82 -6.54
C MET A 141 -9.49 -5.60 -6.21
N PHE A 142 -10.04 -4.96 -7.25
CA PHE A 142 -10.94 -3.82 -7.10
C PHE A 142 -12.30 -4.12 -7.71
N GLU A 143 -13.28 -4.33 -6.84
CA GLU A 143 -14.64 -4.66 -7.23
C GLU A 143 -15.27 -3.52 -8.04
N ASN A 144 -15.93 -3.86 -9.15
CA ASN A 144 -16.55 -2.91 -10.09
C ASN A 144 -15.56 -1.97 -10.80
N HIS A 145 -14.27 -2.29 -10.83
CA HIS A 145 -13.32 -1.55 -11.67
C HIS A 145 -13.66 -1.78 -13.16
N PRO A 146 -13.71 -0.71 -13.99
CA PRO A 146 -14.18 -0.84 -15.38
C PRO A 146 -13.26 -1.65 -16.30
N ASP A 147 -11.94 -1.69 -16.00
CA ASP A 147 -10.92 -2.38 -16.82
C ASP A 147 -9.70 -2.76 -15.97
N LEU A 148 -9.88 -3.73 -15.06
CA LEU A 148 -8.81 -4.20 -14.17
C LEU A 148 -7.88 -5.17 -14.91
N ARG A 149 -6.76 -4.66 -15.39
CA ARG A 149 -5.72 -5.42 -16.09
C ARG A 149 -4.34 -4.90 -15.73
N ARG A 150 -3.31 -5.70 -15.95
CA ARG A 150 -1.91 -5.32 -15.72
C ARG A 150 -1.54 -4.06 -16.47
N ILE A 151 -0.60 -3.27 -15.91
CA ILE A 151 -0.19 -1.99 -16.45
C ILE A 151 1.33 -1.83 -16.54
N LEU A 152 2.08 -2.38 -15.59
CA LEU A 152 3.53 -2.24 -15.51
C LEU A 152 4.27 -3.52 -15.90
N THR A 153 3.74 -4.69 -15.51
CA THR A 153 4.37 -5.97 -15.87
C THR A 153 3.96 -6.41 -17.27
N ASP A 154 4.77 -7.29 -17.86
CA ASP A 154 4.51 -7.87 -19.18
C ASP A 154 3.24 -8.75 -19.17
N TYR A 155 2.59 -8.93 -20.32
CA TYR A 155 1.37 -9.73 -20.47
C TYR A 155 1.54 -11.19 -20.05
N GLY A 156 2.74 -11.74 -20.23
CA GLY A 156 3.09 -13.10 -19.82
C GLY A 156 3.64 -13.20 -18.40
N PHE A 157 3.71 -12.11 -17.64
CA PHE A 157 4.28 -12.12 -16.30
C PHE A 157 3.41 -12.92 -15.32
N VAL A 158 4.04 -13.83 -14.58
CA VAL A 158 3.38 -14.68 -13.59
C VAL A 158 3.74 -14.24 -12.17
N GLY A 159 2.72 -13.95 -11.38
CA GLY A 159 2.86 -13.48 -10.00
C GLY A 159 2.73 -11.97 -9.85
N HIS A 160 3.08 -11.48 -8.66
CA HIS A 160 2.98 -10.08 -8.26
C HIS A 160 4.29 -9.65 -7.61
N PRO A 161 5.11 -8.84 -8.32
CA PRO A 161 6.52 -8.67 -7.97
C PRO A 161 6.78 -7.86 -6.69
N PHE A 162 5.79 -7.13 -6.16
CA PHE A 162 5.97 -6.37 -4.92
C PHE A 162 5.48 -7.11 -3.67
N ARG A 163 4.90 -8.29 -3.84
CA ARG A 163 4.67 -9.18 -2.69
C ARG A 163 6.00 -9.56 -2.06
N LYS A 164 6.06 -9.57 -0.74
CA LYS A 164 7.29 -9.86 0.01
C LYS A 164 7.79 -11.31 -0.13
N ASP A 165 6.91 -12.20 -0.51
CA ASP A 165 7.22 -13.60 -0.84
C ASP A 165 7.65 -13.82 -2.30
N PHE A 166 7.57 -12.79 -3.15
CA PHE A 166 8.06 -12.87 -4.54
C PHE A 166 9.59 -12.75 -4.55
N PRO A 167 10.32 -13.64 -5.26
CA PRO A 167 11.79 -13.61 -5.31
C PRO A 167 12.30 -12.34 -6.02
N MET A 168 13.30 -11.67 -5.42
CA MET A 168 13.87 -10.41 -5.96
C MET A 168 14.42 -10.54 -7.39
N ILE A 169 14.92 -11.71 -7.75
CA ILE A 169 15.43 -11.98 -9.11
C ILE A 169 14.36 -12.43 -10.08
N GLY A 170 13.12 -12.65 -9.59
CA GLY A 170 12.05 -13.25 -10.40
C GLY A 170 12.23 -14.75 -10.63
N ASN A 171 11.37 -15.32 -11.46
CA ASN A 171 11.41 -16.74 -11.83
C ASN A 171 11.85 -16.94 -13.29
N VAL A 172 11.60 -15.93 -14.12
CA VAL A 172 11.79 -15.98 -15.58
C VAL A 172 12.45 -14.69 -16.04
N GLU A 173 13.37 -14.78 -16.97
CA GLU A 173 13.97 -13.64 -17.65
C GLU A 173 13.68 -13.68 -19.15
N MET A 174 13.69 -12.51 -19.79
CA MET A 174 13.57 -12.37 -21.23
C MET A 174 14.95 -12.24 -21.85
N ARG A 175 15.21 -13.00 -22.92
CA ARG A 175 16.44 -12.93 -23.68
C ARG A 175 16.13 -12.88 -25.18
N TYR A 176 16.90 -12.09 -25.91
CA TYR A 176 16.84 -12.13 -27.35
C TYR A 176 17.65 -13.35 -27.89
N ASP A 177 16.99 -14.21 -28.68
CA ASP A 177 17.61 -15.32 -29.37
C ASP A 177 17.93 -14.92 -30.83
N PRO A 178 19.22 -14.75 -31.19
CA PRO A 178 19.62 -14.33 -32.52
C PRO A 178 19.29 -15.38 -33.58
N ALA A 179 19.29 -16.68 -33.23
CA ALA A 179 19.02 -17.77 -34.17
C ALA A 179 17.53 -17.80 -34.54
N GLN A 180 16.65 -17.56 -33.59
CA GLN A 180 15.20 -17.49 -33.81
C GLN A 180 14.71 -16.06 -34.15
N GLN A 181 15.58 -15.05 -34.07
CA GLN A 181 15.29 -13.64 -34.31
C GLN A 181 14.08 -13.13 -33.48
N ARG A 182 13.92 -13.60 -32.25
CA ARG A 182 12.83 -13.22 -31.34
C ARG A 182 13.26 -13.22 -29.89
N VAL A 183 12.45 -12.55 -29.05
CA VAL A 183 12.57 -12.64 -27.60
C VAL A 183 12.00 -13.98 -27.14
N ILE A 184 12.73 -14.67 -26.29
CA ILE A 184 12.33 -15.93 -25.64
C ILE A 184 12.34 -15.74 -24.12
N TYR A 185 11.51 -16.50 -23.44
CA TYR A 185 11.52 -16.61 -21.99
C TYR A 185 12.36 -17.82 -21.57
N GLN A 186 13.18 -17.63 -20.55
CA GLN A 186 13.99 -18.70 -19.97
C GLN A 186 13.99 -18.59 -18.45
N PRO A 187 14.32 -19.67 -17.71
CA PRO A 187 14.54 -19.58 -16.27
C PRO A 187 15.60 -18.52 -15.95
N VAL A 188 15.41 -17.77 -14.85
CA VAL A 188 16.33 -16.72 -14.45
C VAL A 188 17.74 -17.27 -14.19
N SER A 189 18.77 -16.58 -14.72
CA SER A 189 20.18 -16.90 -14.53
C SER A 189 20.93 -15.85 -13.69
N ILE A 190 20.22 -14.87 -13.14
CA ILE A 190 20.79 -13.77 -12.37
C ILE A 190 21.26 -14.27 -11.01
N GLU A 191 22.52 -14.02 -10.66
CA GLU A 191 23.07 -14.28 -9.33
C GLU A 191 22.80 -13.09 -8.38
N LEU A 192 22.30 -13.39 -7.18
CA LEU A 192 22.10 -12.39 -6.15
C LEU A 192 23.45 -11.83 -5.66
N ARG A 193 23.63 -10.52 -5.78
CA ARG A 193 24.80 -9.81 -5.26
C ARG A 193 24.46 -9.19 -3.89
N ASN A 194 24.75 -9.89 -2.81
CA ASN A 194 24.64 -9.37 -1.45
C ASN A 194 25.92 -8.58 -1.09
N ASN A 195 26.05 -7.36 -1.58
CA ASN A 195 27.26 -6.54 -1.38
C ASN A 195 27.25 -5.72 -0.07
N VAL A 196 26.11 -5.67 0.63
CA VAL A 196 25.99 -4.88 1.86
C VAL A 196 25.72 -5.82 3.03
N PRO A 197 26.65 -5.94 4.00
CA PRO A 197 26.36 -6.68 5.22
C PRO A 197 25.22 -5.99 5.98
N ARG A 198 24.20 -6.73 6.34
CA ARG A 198 23.11 -6.23 7.19
C ARG A 198 23.66 -6.05 8.60
N ILE A 199 23.84 -4.82 9.02
CA ILE A 199 24.21 -4.50 10.40
C ILE A 199 22.92 -4.26 11.19
N ILE A 200 22.58 -5.19 12.06
CA ILE A 200 21.50 -5.02 13.03
C ILE A 200 22.07 -4.16 14.15
N ARG A 201 21.66 -2.90 14.25
CA ARG A 201 21.98 -2.05 15.40
C ARG A 201 20.98 -2.37 16.50
N LYS A 202 21.47 -2.91 17.62
CA LYS A 202 20.65 -3.02 18.84
C LYS A 202 20.39 -1.62 19.38
N GLU A 203 19.14 -1.27 19.60
CA GLU A 203 18.80 -0.06 20.34
C GLU A 203 19.41 -0.17 21.75
N GLY A 204 20.24 0.79 22.13
CA GLY A 204 20.88 0.82 23.46
C GLY A 204 22.41 0.74 23.48
N ALA A 205 23.09 0.67 22.35
CA ALA A 205 24.54 0.88 22.31
C ALA A 205 24.83 2.39 22.56
N HIS A 206 24.76 2.81 23.81
CA HIS A 206 25.31 4.07 24.22
C HIS A 206 26.85 4.03 24.03
N PHE A 207 27.33 4.79 23.10
CA PHE A 207 28.74 5.12 23.03
C PHE A 207 29.08 5.96 24.27
N ASN A 208 29.55 5.33 25.33
CA ASN A 208 30.33 6.00 26.37
C ASN A 208 31.73 6.22 25.78
N GLY A 209 31.96 7.42 25.27
CA GLY A 209 33.27 7.96 24.91
C GLY A 209 33.50 9.25 25.65
#